data_d7f55162e4e8af7936dd1790f2cfad90
#
_entry.id   d7f55162e4e8af7936dd1790f2cfad90
#
_cell.length_a   1.000
_cell.length_b   1.000
_cell.length_c   1.000
_cell.angle_alpha   90.00
_cell.angle_beta   90.00
_cell.angle_gamma   90.00
#
_symmetry.space_group_name_H-M   'P 1'
#
loop_
_entity.id
_entity.type
_entity.pdbx_description
1 polymer ?
#
loop_
_entity_poly.entity_id
_entity_poly.type
_entity_poly.pdbx_seq_one_letter_code
_entity_poly.pdbx_strand_id
1 'polypeptide(L)'
;MSDLVLRLARPGEDARIADFINQNFDMRLPLINRADFYQFYYAHTPGAAPQFALAEQDGEILCAAGYILANQSETPDVWVSVWVAAKGHNGVGLELMDALSGLLNARVVACNNIRANTCVLYHFLGWQAERLPHYYRLGAPGAKAGSWRCRVQILLPCRYRMTCPDPCSECRCAGRTWPAP
;
A
#
# COMPACT_ATOMS: atom_id res chain seq x y z
N MET A 1 27.29 -13.41 -7.02
CA MET A 1 26.06 -12.58 -7.01
C MET A 1 25.52 -12.74 -5.61
N SER A 2 25.37 -11.64 -4.88
CA SER A 2 24.75 -11.69 -3.56
C SER A 2 23.25 -11.91 -3.72
N ASP A 3 22.66 -12.58 -2.74
CA ASP A 3 21.24 -12.89 -2.74
C ASP A 3 20.42 -11.63 -2.40
N LEU A 4 19.27 -11.49 -3.03
CA LEU A 4 18.27 -10.50 -2.68
C LEU A 4 17.63 -10.88 -1.34
N VAL A 5 17.66 -9.95 -0.39
CA VAL A 5 17.09 -10.13 0.96
C VAL A 5 15.82 -9.32 1.08
N LEU A 6 14.71 -10.00 1.35
CA LEU A 6 13.40 -9.37 1.64
C LEU A 6 13.16 -9.39 3.15
N ARG A 7 12.99 -8.23 3.77
CA ARG A 7 12.89 -8.11 5.22
C ARG A 7 12.05 -6.91 5.67
N LEU A 8 11.68 -6.89 6.92
CA LEU A 8 11.16 -5.69 7.56
C LEU A 8 12.29 -4.75 7.96
N ALA A 9 12.00 -3.45 8.03
CA ALA A 9 12.93 -2.44 8.51
C ALA A 9 13.33 -2.71 9.96
N ARG A 10 14.52 -2.23 10.32
CA ARG A 10 15.08 -2.31 11.68
C ARG A 10 15.03 -0.94 12.35
N PRO A 11 15.10 -0.88 13.69
CA PRO A 11 15.24 0.38 14.41
C PRO A 11 16.44 1.19 13.88
N GLY A 12 16.23 2.49 13.69
CA GLY A 12 17.27 3.41 13.23
C GLY A 12 17.48 3.50 11.72
N GLU A 13 16.67 2.78 10.90
CA GLU A 13 16.78 2.87 9.44
C GLU A 13 15.94 4.01 8.81
N ASP A 14 15.28 4.84 9.63
CA ASP A 14 14.37 5.89 9.17
C ASP A 14 15.00 6.84 8.14
N ALA A 15 16.19 7.36 8.43
CA ALA A 15 16.89 8.29 7.54
C ALA A 15 17.28 7.62 6.23
N ARG A 16 17.80 6.40 6.29
CA ARG A 16 18.21 5.62 5.12
C ARG A 16 17.02 5.32 4.19
N ILE A 17 15.88 4.96 4.77
CA ILE A 17 14.63 4.71 4.02
C ILE A 17 14.12 5.99 3.38
N ALA A 18 14.09 7.10 4.14
CA ALA A 18 13.66 8.39 3.63
C ALA A 18 14.53 8.88 2.47
N ASP A 19 15.85 8.76 2.58
CA ASP A 19 16.81 9.11 1.54
C ASP A 19 16.60 8.28 0.28
N PHE A 20 16.44 6.95 0.42
CA PHE A 20 16.15 6.06 -0.70
C PHE A 20 14.86 6.46 -1.43
N ILE A 21 13.77 6.72 -0.70
CA ILE A 21 12.49 7.12 -1.29
C ILE A 21 12.63 8.47 -2.00
N ASN A 22 13.29 9.45 -1.39
CA ASN A 22 13.49 10.78 -1.98
C ASN A 22 14.35 10.76 -3.24
N GLN A 23 15.26 9.81 -3.38
CA GLN A 23 16.11 9.64 -4.57
C GLN A 23 15.38 8.95 -5.72
N ASN A 24 14.43 8.06 -5.41
CA ASN A 24 13.79 7.19 -6.40
C ASN A 24 12.32 7.55 -6.70
N PHE A 25 11.72 8.49 -5.98
CA PHE A 25 10.37 8.98 -6.22
C PHE A 25 10.39 10.36 -6.85
N ASP A 26 9.54 10.59 -7.87
CA ASP A 26 9.56 11.81 -8.70
C ASP A 26 9.19 13.10 -7.94
N MET A 27 8.62 12.98 -6.75
CA MET A 27 8.24 14.14 -5.92
C MET A 27 8.52 13.88 -4.44
N ARG A 28 8.74 14.96 -3.68
CA ARG A 28 8.85 14.87 -2.22
C ARG A 28 7.48 14.54 -1.61
N LEU A 29 7.38 13.36 -1.02
CA LEU A 29 6.16 12.89 -0.36
C LEU A 29 6.04 13.51 1.04
N PRO A 30 4.93 14.19 1.38
CA PRO A 30 4.71 14.69 2.75
C PRO A 30 4.77 13.60 3.81
N LEU A 31 4.28 12.39 3.51
CA LEU A 31 4.33 11.22 4.40
C LEU A 31 5.75 10.84 4.82
N ILE A 32 6.75 11.14 4.01
CA ILE A 32 8.16 10.82 4.27
C ILE A 32 8.91 12.02 4.82
N ASN A 33 8.61 13.23 4.31
CA ASN A 33 9.43 14.43 4.56
C ASN A 33 8.87 15.34 5.65
N ARG A 34 7.67 15.12 6.14
CA ARG A 34 7.12 15.82 7.30
C ARG A 34 7.20 14.91 8.52
N ALA A 35 7.95 15.33 9.53
CA ALA A 35 8.21 14.54 10.74
C ALA A 35 6.92 14.10 11.46
N ASP A 36 5.91 15.00 11.54
CA ASP A 36 4.61 14.71 12.13
C ASP A 36 3.85 13.60 11.37
N PHE A 37 3.89 13.62 10.04
CA PHE A 37 3.26 12.60 9.22
C PHE A 37 4.03 11.28 9.27
N TYR A 38 5.37 11.34 9.15
CA TYR A 38 6.19 10.15 9.22
C TYR A 38 6.01 9.42 10.56
N GLN A 39 6.06 10.15 11.66
CA GLN A 39 5.86 9.59 12.99
C GLN A 39 4.45 9.01 13.15
N PHE A 40 3.43 9.70 12.68
CA PHE A 40 2.05 9.21 12.77
C PHE A 40 1.81 7.95 11.96
N TYR A 41 2.36 7.84 10.75
CA TYR A 41 2.08 6.74 9.84
C TYR A 41 3.04 5.55 9.97
N TYR A 42 4.32 5.79 10.32
CA TYR A 42 5.35 4.75 10.23
C TYR A 42 6.17 4.53 11.49
N ALA A 43 6.29 5.51 12.37
CA ALA A 43 7.18 5.46 13.54
C ALA A 43 6.41 5.74 14.84
N HIS A 44 5.33 5.02 15.07
CA HIS A 44 4.41 5.25 16.20
C HIS A 44 5.08 5.26 17.58
N THR A 45 6.19 4.51 17.74
CA THR A 45 6.94 4.41 18.99
C THR A 45 8.37 4.85 18.77
N PRO A 46 8.89 5.85 19.53
CA PRO A 46 10.28 6.25 19.43
C PRO A 46 11.24 5.07 19.63
N GLY A 47 12.19 4.90 18.73
CA GLY A 47 13.21 3.83 18.77
C GLY A 47 12.72 2.47 18.29
N ALA A 48 11.44 2.30 17.94
CA ALA A 48 10.96 1.11 17.26
C ALA A 48 11.35 1.11 15.78
N ALA A 49 11.25 -0.04 15.13
CA ALA A 49 11.44 -0.14 13.69
C ALA A 49 10.32 0.61 12.95
N PRO A 50 10.63 1.39 11.92
CA PRO A 50 9.59 2.03 11.10
C PRO A 50 8.83 0.97 10.29
N GLN A 51 7.56 1.24 10.01
CA GLN A 51 6.69 0.31 9.28
C GLN A 51 7.01 0.28 7.78
N PHE A 52 8.14 -0.33 7.45
CA PHE A 52 8.60 -0.56 6.09
C PHE A 52 9.04 -2.00 5.88
N ALA A 53 8.74 -2.53 4.70
CA ALA A 53 9.38 -3.72 4.16
C ALA A 53 10.40 -3.29 3.10
N LEU A 54 11.55 -3.95 3.08
CA LEU A 54 12.69 -3.61 2.25
C LEU A 54 13.14 -4.81 1.42
N ALA A 55 13.57 -4.54 0.21
CA ALA A 55 14.37 -5.45 -0.58
C ALA A 55 15.78 -4.89 -0.68
N GLU A 56 16.77 -5.67 -0.22
CA GLU A 56 18.18 -5.29 -0.18
C GLU A 56 19.05 -6.26 -0.94
N GLN A 57 20.10 -5.74 -1.55
CA GLN A 57 21.17 -6.50 -2.15
C GLN A 57 22.49 -5.76 -1.91
N ASP A 58 23.54 -6.46 -1.50
CA ASP A 58 24.87 -5.89 -1.19
C ASP A 58 24.85 -4.73 -0.17
N GLY A 59 23.86 -4.73 0.72
CA GLY A 59 23.67 -3.66 1.69
C GLY A 59 22.93 -2.43 1.15
N GLU A 60 22.53 -2.41 -0.11
CA GLU A 60 21.79 -1.31 -0.72
C GLU A 60 20.30 -1.61 -0.79
N ILE A 61 19.45 -0.61 -0.50
CA ILE A 61 18.00 -0.73 -0.67
C ILE A 61 17.67 -0.64 -2.15
N LEU A 62 17.03 -1.66 -2.69
CA LEU A 62 16.53 -1.68 -4.06
C LEU A 62 15.03 -1.45 -4.16
N CYS A 63 14.28 -1.72 -3.09
CA CYS A 63 12.85 -1.43 -3.00
C CYS A 63 12.44 -1.19 -1.56
N ALA A 64 11.50 -0.27 -1.36
CA ALA A 64 10.87 0.00 -0.07
C ALA A 64 9.34 0.09 -0.22
N ALA A 65 8.62 -0.59 0.67
CA ALA A 65 7.16 -0.53 0.79
C ALA A 65 6.78 -0.08 2.21
N GLY A 66 6.27 1.13 2.33
CA GLY A 66 5.72 1.65 3.59
C GLY A 66 4.29 1.15 3.79
N TYR A 67 4.01 0.63 4.97
CA TYR A 67 2.72 0.06 5.29
C TYR A 67 2.12 0.64 6.59
N ILE A 68 0.81 0.52 6.70
CA ILE A 68 0.03 0.92 7.86
C ILE A 68 -0.78 -0.29 8.30
N LEU A 69 -0.75 -0.61 9.58
CA LEU A 69 -1.59 -1.66 10.16
C LEU A 69 -3.00 -1.10 10.40
N ALA A 70 -4.00 -1.67 9.75
CA ALA A 70 -5.39 -1.28 9.96
C ALA A 70 -5.97 -1.83 11.27
N ASN A 71 -5.34 -2.85 11.84
CA ASN A 71 -5.65 -3.42 13.15
C ASN A 71 -4.39 -4.01 13.79
N GLN A 72 -4.49 -4.42 15.05
CA GLN A 72 -3.38 -5.01 15.85
C GLN A 72 -3.63 -6.50 16.14
N SER A 73 -4.21 -7.24 15.19
CA SER A 73 -4.40 -8.68 15.33
C SER A 73 -3.09 -9.44 15.04
N GLU A 74 -3.05 -10.72 15.40
CA GLU A 74 -1.92 -11.60 15.05
C GLU A 74 -1.76 -11.78 13.55
N THR A 75 -2.86 -11.60 12.79
CA THR A 75 -2.90 -11.60 11.33
C THR A 75 -3.49 -10.28 10.84
N PRO A 76 -2.70 -9.19 10.83
CA PRO A 76 -3.23 -7.84 10.59
C PRO A 76 -3.72 -7.65 9.17
N ASP A 77 -4.66 -6.71 9.02
CA ASP A 77 -4.97 -6.11 7.74
C ASP A 77 -3.98 -4.96 7.49
N VAL A 78 -3.38 -4.95 6.33
CA VAL A 78 -2.26 -4.06 6.00
C VAL A 78 -2.63 -3.15 4.82
N TRP A 79 -2.29 -1.88 4.95
CA TRP A 79 -2.44 -0.89 3.91
C TRP A 79 -1.09 -0.41 3.40
N VAL A 80 -0.76 -0.68 2.15
CA VAL A 80 0.47 -0.16 1.53
C VAL A 80 0.23 1.29 1.10
N SER A 81 0.97 2.22 1.68
CA SER A 81 0.83 3.66 1.49
C SER A 81 1.83 4.24 0.49
N VAL A 82 3.02 3.67 0.43
CA VAL A 82 4.09 4.03 -0.50
C VAL A 82 4.82 2.77 -0.96
N TRP A 83 5.15 2.73 -2.25
CA TRP A 83 5.92 1.63 -2.83
C TRP A 83 6.85 2.22 -3.89
N VAL A 84 8.16 2.07 -3.67
CA VAL A 84 9.21 2.65 -4.50
C VAL A 84 10.28 1.62 -4.77
N ALA A 85 10.64 1.43 -6.03
CA ALA A 85 11.76 0.60 -6.44
C ALA A 85 12.82 1.46 -7.14
N ALA A 86 14.09 1.09 -6.97
CA ALA A 86 15.21 1.72 -7.65
C ALA A 86 15.12 1.49 -9.17
N LYS A 87 15.51 2.51 -9.93
CA LYS A 87 15.52 2.42 -11.40
C LYS A 87 16.55 1.37 -11.84
N GLY A 88 16.20 0.59 -12.85
CA GLY A 88 17.10 -0.45 -13.41
C GLY A 88 17.01 -1.82 -12.73
N HIS A 89 16.33 -1.95 -11.59
CA HIS A 89 16.15 -3.21 -10.88
C HIS A 89 14.73 -3.77 -11.13
N ASN A 90 14.50 -4.23 -12.37
CA ASN A 90 13.20 -4.76 -12.77
C ASN A 90 12.86 -6.05 -12.00
N GLY A 91 11.63 -6.12 -11.49
CA GLY A 91 11.12 -7.29 -10.78
C GLY A 91 11.23 -7.23 -9.26
N VAL A 92 12.27 -6.60 -8.70
CA VAL A 92 12.50 -6.53 -7.25
C VAL A 92 11.29 -5.95 -6.49
N GLY A 93 10.63 -4.95 -7.06
CA GLY A 93 9.41 -4.40 -6.48
C GLY A 93 8.26 -5.41 -6.42
N LEU A 94 8.12 -6.25 -7.44
CA LEU A 94 7.10 -7.30 -7.47
C LEU A 94 7.39 -8.40 -6.46
N GLU A 95 8.65 -8.81 -6.34
CA GLU A 95 9.09 -9.80 -5.35
C GLU A 95 8.80 -9.32 -3.92
N LEU A 96 9.10 -8.05 -3.61
CA LEU A 96 8.78 -7.47 -2.31
C LEU A 96 7.27 -7.46 -2.05
N MET A 97 6.46 -7.06 -3.03
CA MET A 97 5.01 -7.00 -2.88
C MET A 97 4.39 -8.40 -2.74
N ASP A 98 4.90 -9.41 -3.44
CA ASP A 98 4.46 -10.81 -3.29
C ASP A 98 4.79 -11.36 -1.90
N ALA A 99 5.99 -11.05 -1.39
CA ALA A 99 6.44 -11.50 -0.08
C ALA A 99 5.78 -10.77 1.10
N LEU A 100 5.17 -9.60 0.87
CA LEU A 100 4.73 -8.69 1.94
C LEU A 100 3.73 -9.33 2.90
N SER A 101 2.77 -10.11 2.38
CA SER A 101 1.79 -10.80 3.22
C SER A 101 2.46 -11.82 4.17
N GLY A 102 3.48 -12.53 3.69
CA GLY A 102 4.25 -13.47 4.50
C GLY A 102 5.13 -12.79 5.53
N LEU A 103 5.84 -11.71 5.14
CA LEU A 103 6.69 -10.93 6.04
C LEU A 103 5.92 -10.33 7.23
N LEU A 104 4.66 -9.95 7.02
CA LEU A 104 3.81 -9.31 8.03
C LEU A 104 2.81 -10.27 8.68
N ASN A 105 2.80 -11.55 8.29
CA ASN A 105 1.73 -12.49 8.64
C ASN A 105 0.34 -11.89 8.37
N ALA A 106 0.20 -11.11 7.29
CA ALA A 106 -0.98 -10.32 7.03
C ALA A 106 -2.13 -11.15 6.44
N ARG A 107 -3.33 -10.96 6.99
CA ARG A 107 -4.56 -11.54 6.44
C ARG A 107 -4.95 -10.90 5.12
N VAL A 108 -4.84 -9.58 5.04
CA VAL A 108 -5.18 -8.79 3.86
C VAL A 108 -4.08 -7.75 3.63
N VAL A 109 -3.66 -7.60 2.39
CA VAL A 109 -2.82 -6.48 1.95
C VAL A 109 -3.59 -5.69 0.91
N ALA A 110 -3.76 -4.40 1.14
CA ALA A 110 -4.48 -3.49 0.26
C ALA A 110 -3.65 -2.24 -0.03
N CYS A 111 -3.93 -1.57 -1.14
CA CYS A 111 -3.41 -0.23 -1.42
C CYS A 111 -4.39 0.57 -2.28
N ASN A 112 -4.18 1.88 -2.36
CA ASN A 112 -4.95 2.78 -3.21
C ASN A 112 -4.02 3.72 -3.99
N ASN A 113 -4.62 4.61 -4.78
CA ASN A 113 -3.90 5.62 -5.56
C ASN A 113 -2.84 5.05 -6.50
N ILE A 114 -3.02 3.82 -6.97
CA ILE A 114 -2.13 3.20 -7.93
C ILE A 114 -2.29 3.81 -9.32
N ARG A 115 -1.21 3.88 -10.09
CA ARG A 115 -1.25 4.31 -11.48
C ARG A 115 -1.96 3.24 -12.32
N ALA A 116 -2.63 3.67 -13.41
CA ALA A 116 -3.40 2.74 -14.25
C ALA A 116 -2.54 1.59 -14.82
N ASN A 117 -1.28 1.87 -15.16
CA ASN A 117 -0.34 0.85 -15.63
C ASN A 117 0.09 -0.13 -14.52
N THR A 118 0.02 0.26 -13.26
CA THR A 118 0.35 -0.60 -12.12
C THR A 118 -0.74 -1.65 -11.87
N CYS A 119 -1.99 -1.43 -12.30
CA CYS A 119 -3.06 -2.43 -12.18
C CYS A 119 -2.67 -3.77 -12.81
N VAL A 120 -2.00 -3.74 -13.98
CA VAL A 120 -1.56 -4.95 -14.67
C VAL A 120 -0.58 -5.77 -13.84
N LEU A 121 0.33 -5.08 -13.13
CA LEU A 121 1.31 -5.72 -12.24
C LEU A 121 0.62 -6.41 -11.05
N TYR A 122 -0.40 -5.79 -10.48
CA TYR A 122 -1.17 -6.40 -9.39
C TYR A 122 -1.97 -7.61 -9.85
N HIS A 123 -2.59 -7.55 -11.05
CA HIS A 123 -3.25 -8.71 -11.63
C HIS A 123 -2.26 -9.86 -11.88
N PHE A 124 -1.04 -9.53 -12.33
CA PHE A 124 0.04 -10.52 -12.49
C PHE A 124 0.40 -11.21 -11.16
N LEU A 125 0.40 -10.47 -10.05
CA LEU A 125 0.57 -11.01 -8.70
C LEU A 125 -0.66 -11.79 -8.19
N GLY A 126 -1.74 -11.87 -8.97
CA GLY A 126 -2.99 -12.54 -8.57
C GLY A 126 -3.85 -11.70 -7.62
N TRP A 127 -3.64 -10.39 -7.56
CA TRP A 127 -4.41 -9.48 -6.73
C TRP A 127 -5.63 -8.94 -7.51
N GLN A 128 -6.69 -8.61 -6.77
CA GLN A 128 -7.81 -7.85 -7.35
C GLN A 128 -7.46 -6.36 -7.42
N ALA A 129 -7.63 -5.75 -8.59
CA ALA A 129 -7.40 -4.33 -8.81
C ALA A 129 -8.57 -3.73 -9.61
N GLU A 130 -9.36 -2.86 -8.99
CA GLU A 130 -10.55 -2.27 -9.59
C GLU A 130 -10.63 -0.77 -9.35
N ARG A 131 -11.40 -0.09 -10.19
CA ARG A 131 -11.75 1.30 -9.96
C ARG A 131 -12.89 1.38 -8.96
N LEU A 132 -12.67 2.09 -7.86
CA LEU A 132 -13.74 2.44 -6.94
C LEU A 132 -14.38 3.77 -7.32
N PRO A 133 -15.70 3.89 -7.27
CA PRO A 133 -16.39 5.17 -7.35
C PRO A 133 -15.91 6.07 -6.20
N HIS A 134 -15.59 7.31 -6.52
CA HIS A 134 -15.20 8.28 -5.51
C HIS A 134 -16.36 9.27 -5.31
N TYR A 135 -16.93 9.26 -4.11
CA TYR A 135 -17.99 10.18 -3.71
C TYR A 135 -17.42 11.22 -2.75
N TYR A 136 -17.72 12.48 -3.00
CA TYR A 136 -17.35 13.57 -2.09
C TYR A 136 -18.47 14.60 -1.98
N ARG A 137 -18.56 15.21 -0.83
CA ARG A 137 -19.49 16.33 -0.56
C ARG A 137 -18.66 17.55 -0.18
N LEU A 138 -18.88 18.65 -0.88
CA LEU A 138 -18.25 19.92 -0.53
C LEU A 138 -18.98 20.52 0.69
N GLY A 139 -18.18 20.98 1.68
CA GLY A 139 -18.72 21.44 2.97
C GLY A 139 -19.41 22.81 2.94
N ALA A 140 -19.21 23.63 1.89
CA ALA A 140 -19.77 24.97 1.81
C ALA A 140 -20.41 25.23 0.45
N PRO A 141 -21.55 25.97 0.39
CA PRO A 141 -22.12 26.47 -0.85
C PRO A 141 -21.08 27.34 -1.59
N GLY A 142 -20.86 27.08 -2.86
CA GLY A 142 -19.91 27.84 -3.70
C GLY A 142 -18.47 27.35 -3.70
N ALA A 143 -18.11 26.32 -2.93
CA ALA A 143 -16.83 25.68 -3.09
C ALA A 143 -16.73 25.05 -4.49
N LYS A 144 -15.85 25.59 -5.34
CA LYS A 144 -15.62 25.02 -6.68
C LYS A 144 -15.00 23.65 -6.52
N ALA A 145 -15.64 22.63 -7.06
CA ALA A 145 -15.02 21.33 -7.24
C ALA A 145 -13.84 21.50 -8.20
N GLY A 146 -12.63 21.61 -7.64
CA GLY A 146 -11.43 21.37 -8.44
C GLY A 146 -11.56 19.98 -9.05
N SER A 147 -11.15 19.81 -10.31
CA SER A 147 -11.24 18.53 -11.03
C SER A 147 -10.25 17.50 -10.48
N TRP A 148 -10.26 17.28 -9.18
CA TRP A 148 -9.47 16.22 -8.54
C TRP A 148 -10.14 14.89 -8.82
N ARG A 149 -9.74 14.25 -9.92
CA ARG A 149 -10.06 12.84 -10.14
C ARG A 149 -9.17 12.00 -9.23
N CYS A 150 -9.55 11.87 -7.98
CA CYS A 150 -8.93 10.89 -7.10
C CYS A 150 -9.42 9.50 -7.54
N ARG A 151 -8.52 8.66 -8.04
CA ARG A 151 -8.80 7.26 -8.33
C ARG A 151 -8.40 6.47 -7.10
N VAL A 152 -9.38 6.02 -6.32
CA VAL A 152 -9.14 5.07 -5.24
C VAL A 152 -9.26 3.67 -5.84
N GLN A 153 -8.27 2.84 -5.63
CA GLN A 153 -8.28 1.43 -6.01
C GLN A 153 -7.93 0.61 -4.77
N ILE A 154 -8.78 -0.33 -4.42
CA ILE A 154 -8.52 -1.30 -3.36
C ILE A 154 -8.05 -2.59 -4.04
N LEU A 155 -6.99 -3.16 -3.51
CA LEU A 155 -6.39 -4.40 -3.97
C LEU A 155 -6.53 -5.45 -2.89
N LEU A 156 -7.15 -6.57 -3.23
CA LEU A 156 -7.23 -7.73 -2.34
C LEU A 156 -6.44 -8.88 -2.97
N PRO A 157 -5.60 -9.59 -2.21
CA PRO A 157 -4.93 -10.77 -2.73
C PRO A 157 -5.97 -11.84 -3.07
N CYS A 158 -5.92 -12.36 -4.29
CA CYS A 158 -6.86 -13.36 -4.83
C CYS A 158 -6.79 -14.73 -4.11
N ARG A 159 -5.91 -14.91 -3.14
CA ARG A 159 -5.74 -16.18 -2.40
C ARG A 159 -6.90 -16.49 -1.44
N TYR A 160 -7.75 -15.53 -1.12
CA TYR A 160 -8.98 -15.80 -0.38
C TYR A 160 -10.17 -15.83 -1.33
N ARG A 161 -10.38 -16.98 -1.99
CA ARG A 161 -11.73 -17.39 -2.34
C ARG A 161 -12.48 -17.53 -1.02
N MET A 162 -13.22 -16.50 -0.63
CA MET A 162 -14.27 -16.70 0.35
C MET A 162 -15.26 -17.70 -0.27
N THR A 163 -15.04 -18.97 -0.02
CA THR A 163 -16.14 -19.91 -0.03
C THR A 163 -16.97 -19.56 1.20
N CYS A 164 -17.93 -18.68 1.01
CA CYS A 164 -18.99 -18.52 1.99
C CYS A 164 -19.64 -19.91 2.11
N PRO A 165 -19.57 -20.63 3.24
CA PRO A 165 -20.16 -21.96 3.33
C PRO A 165 -21.69 -21.94 3.27
N ASP A 166 -22.32 -20.76 3.43
CA ASP A 166 -23.75 -20.56 3.28
C ASP A 166 -24.04 -19.39 2.36
N PRO A 167 -25.06 -19.50 1.48
CA PRO A 167 -25.54 -18.38 0.69
C PRO A 167 -26.22 -17.37 1.62
N CYS A 168 -25.42 -16.49 2.21
CA CYS A 168 -25.93 -15.35 2.96
C CYS A 168 -26.80 -14.51 2.01
N SER A 169 -28.09 -14.44 2.34
CA SER A 169 -29.10 -13.68 1.59
C SER A 169 -28.79 -12.17 1.52
N GLU A 170 -27.77 -11.70 2.23
CA GLU A 170 -27.31 -10.30 2.28
C GLU A 170 -26.13 -10.00 1.36
N CYS A 171 -25.43 -11.01 0.81
CA CYS A 171 -24.36 -10.81 -0.16
C CYS A 171 -24.89 -10.58 -1.58
N ARG A 172 -25.82 -9.63 -1.75
CA ARG A 172 -26.18 -9.09 -3.07
C ARG A 172 -25.35 -7.85 -3.37
N CYS A 173 -24.08 -8.02 -3.58
CA CYS A 173 -23.19 -6.96 -4.07
C CYS A 173 -23.18 -6.80 -5.59
N ALA A 174 -24.14 -7.39 -6.31
CA ALA A 174 -24.37 -7.14 -7.72
C ALA A 174 -25.72 -6.43 -7.89
N GLY A 175 -25.71 -5.13 -8.20
CA GLY A 175 -26.84 -4.46 -8.84
C GLY A 175 -27.81 -3.70 -7.93
N ARG A 176 -27.37 -3.01 -6.90
CA ARG A 176 -28.21 -1.98 -6.27
C ARG A 176 -27.86 -0.59 -6.80
N THR A 177 -28.77 -0.06 -7.62
CA THR A 177 -28.90 1.37 -7.84
C THR A 177 -29.44 1.98 -6.54
N TRP A 178 -28.66 2.87 -5.92
CA TRP A 178 -29.13 3.70 -4.82
C TRP A 178 -30.13 4.71 -5.36
N PRO A 179 -31.30 4.92 -4.74
CA PRO A 179 -32.19 5.98 -5.14
C PRO A 179 -31.47 7.32 -4.95
N ALA A 180 -31.62 8.18 -5.95
CA ALA A 180 -31.18 9.58 -5.85
C ALA A 180 -31.91 10.27 -4.68
N PRO A 181 -31.25 11.23 -3.98
CA PRO A 181 -31.85 12.00 -2.90
C PRO A 181 -33.03 12.83 -3.36
#